data_759095d1c1a8bf5af8fbf0e13dfe02ea
#
_entry.id   759095d1c1a8bf5af8fbf0e13dfe02ea
#
_cell.length_a   1.000
_cell.length_b   1.000
_cell.length_c   1.000
_cell.angle_alpha   90.00
_cell.angle_beta   90.00
_cell.angle_gamma   90.00
#
_symmetry.space_group_name_H-M   'P 1'
#
loop_
_entity.id
_entity.type
_entity.pdbx_description
1 polymer ?
#
loop_
_entity_poly.entity_id
_entity_poly.type
_entity_poly.pdbx_seq_one_letter_code
_entity_poly.pdbx_strand_id
1 'polypeptide(L)'
;LEAYPDIKVIYTRKTDELIDLYERGAIANRNKADVFVSVHCNAHETQVDGAETYVLGLHANEQNFEVAKAENSVIYLEEDYKKKYAKYNINSPESVIGVSIMQEEFLEQSIQLAKIVQNQLTGVMKRTNRGVRQAGFIVLHQTYMPSILIETAFLTNNEERKFLTSAK
;
A
#
# COMPACT_ATOMS: atom_id res chain seq x y z
N LEU A 1 -8.56 -1.44 15.23
CA LEU A 1 -7.42 -2.07 15.93
C LEU A 1 -7.27 -1.53 17.35
N GLU A 2 -7.51 -0.23 17.59
CA GLU A 2 -7.42 0.38 18.94
C GLU A 2 -8.37 -0.24 19.99
N ALA A 3 -9.40 -0.95 19.55
CA ALA A 3 -10.30 -1.68 20.47
C ALA A 3 -9.68 -2.98 21.05
N TYR A 4 -8.52 -3.37 20.58
CA TYR A 4 -7.84 -4.58 21.05
C TYR A 4 -6.67 -4.19 21.96
N PRO A 5 -6.69 -4.56 23.25
CA PRO A 5 -5.70 -4.08 24.23
C PRO A 5 -4.27 -4.57 23.95
N ASP A 6 -4.13 -5.67 23.23
CA ASP A 6 -2.84 -6.27 22.89
C ASP A 6 -2.24 -5.71 21.60
N ILE A 7 -2.94 -4.76 20.93
CA ILE A 7 -2.49 -4.14 19.69
C ILE A 7 -2.13 -2.68 19.94
N LYS A 8 -0.86 -2.34 19.78
CA LYS A 8 -0.38 -0.96 19.77
C LYS A 8 -0.40 -0.43 18.33
N VAL A 9 -1.28 0.52 18.05
CA VAL A 9 -1.34 1.19 16.74
C VAL A 9 -0.43 2.41 16.73
N ILE A 10 0.45 2.49 15.73
CA ILE A 10 1.34 3.62 15.49
C ILE A 10 0.95 4.23 14.15
N TYR A 11 0.45 5.45 14.17
CA TYR A 11 0.09 6.17 12.96
C TYR A 11 1.29 6.90 12.37
N THR A 12 1.51 6.75 11.07
CA THR A 12 2.52 7.55 10.37
C THR A 12 2.06 8.99 10.18
N ARG A 13 0.73 9.22 10.08
CA ARG A 13 0.10 10.54 10.10
C ARG A 13 -1.34 10.44 10.62
N LYS A 14 -1.86 11.52 11.18
CA LYS A 14 -3.24 11.63 11.70
C LYS A 14 -4.02 12.82 11.12
N THR A 15 -3.34 13.68 10.38
CA THR A 15 -3.88 14.89 9.76
C THR A 15 -3.57 14.89 8.27
N ASP A 16 -4.12 15.85 7.51
CA ASP A 16 -3.83 16.02 6.09
C ASP A 16 -2.48 16.74 5.90
N GLU A 17 -1.41 16.07 6.33
CA GLU A 17 -0.03 16.50 6.18
C GLU A 17 0.74 15.56 5.24
N LEU A 18 1.64 16.09 4.46
CA LEU A 18 2.54 15.30 3.63
C LEU A 18 3.65 14.73 4.50
N ILE A 19 3.68 13.41 4.65
CA ILE A 19 4.81 12.67 5.21
C ILE A 19 5.44 11.88 4.07
N ASP A 20 6.72 12.10 3.84
CA ASP A 20 7.48 11.42 2.78
C ASP A 20 7.29 9.90 2.84
N LEU A 21 7.21 9.24 1.69
CA LEU A 21 6.99 7.79 1.66
C LEU A 21 8.08 7.03 2.40
N TYR A 22 9.33 7.48 2.25
CA TYR A 22 10.47 6.95 2.99
C TYR A 22 10.29 7.07 4.51
N GLU A 23 9.83 8.23 4.99
CA GLU A 23 9.68 8.49 6.41
C GLU A 23 8.59 7.62 7.05
N ARG A 24 7.53 7.25 6.31
CA ARG A 24 6.49 6.33 6.82
C ARG A 24 7.08 4.97 7.19
N GLY A 25 7.92 4.39 6.32
CA GLY A 25 8.66 3.15 6.63
C GLY A 25 9.64 3.33 7.79
N ALA A 26 10.37 4.45 7.83
CA ALA A 26 11.30 4.75 8.90
C ALA A 26 10.61 4.90 10.28
N ILE A 27 9.40 5.46 10.34
CA ILE A 27 8.58 5.50 11.57
C ILE A 27 8.29 4.07 12.06
N ALA A 28 7.86 3.17 11.19
CA ALA A 28 7.61 1.78 11.56
C ALA A 28 8.88 1.08 12.08
N ASN A 29 9.99 1.23 11.37
CA ASN A 29 11.28 0.63 11.74
C ASN A 29 11.79 1.13 13.10
N ARG A 30 11.76 2.44 13.36
CA ARG A 30 12.19 3.04 14.65
C ARG A 30 11.33 2.54 15.82
N ASN A 31 10.08 2.28 15.58
CA ASN A 31 9.16 1.76 16.59
C ASN A 31 9.18 0.23 16.68
N LYS A 32 10.00 -0.46 15.88
CA LYS A 32 10.08 -1.93 15.83
C LYS A 32 8.69 -2.56 15.67
N ALA A 33 7.91 -2.03 14.71
CA ALA A 33 6.58 -2.53 14.44
C ALA A 33 6.63 -3.98 13.91
N ASP A 34 5.68 -4.80 14.32
CA ASP A 34 5.57 -6.20 13.88
C ASP A 34 5.00 -6.31 12.48
N VAL A 35 4.18 -5.34 12.06
CA VAL A 35 3.58 -5.25 10.72
C VAL A 35 3.45 -3.80 10.28
N PHE A 36 3.52 -3.57 8.96
CA PHE A 36 3.22 -2.28 8.35
C PHE A 36 2.04 -2.40 7.40
N VAL A 37 1.05 -1.52 7.58
CA VAL A 37 -0.16 -1.49 6.76
C VAL A 37 -0.36 -0.09 6.18
N SER A 38 -0.34 0.01 4.87
CA SER A 38 -0.73 1.21 4.13
C SER A 38 -2.17 1.07 3.65
N VAL A 39 -3.01 2.07 3.90
CA VAL A 39 -4.43 2.03 3.54
C VAL A 39 -4.70 3.11 2.51
N HIS A 40 -5.23 2.70 1.37
CA HIS A 40 -5.51 3.53 0.20
C HIS A 40 -6.93 3.32 -0.34
N CYS A 41 -7.32 4.20 -1.23
CA CYS A 41 -8.50 4.05 -2.08
C CYS A 41 -8.08 4.27 -3.52
N ASN A 42 -8.25 3.26 -4.34
CA ASN A 42 -7.83 3.21 -5.74
C ASN A 42 -8.65 4.16 -6.64
N ALA A 43 -8.18 4.35 -7.85
CA ALA A 43 -8.87 5.07 -8.91
C ALA A 43 -8.79 4.27 -10.22
N HIS A 44 -9.81 4.38 -11.07
CA HIS A 44 -9.86 3.76 -12.39
C HIS A 44 -10.70 4.62 -13.35
N GLU A 45 -10.45 4.54 -14.65
CA GLU A 45 -11.19 5.30 -15.65
C GLU A 45 -12.67 4.88 -15.78
N THR A 46 -12.98 3.64 -15.41
CA THR A 46 -14.34 3.07 -15.45
C THR A 46 -14.89 2.84 -14.05
N GLN A 47 -16.17 2.42 -13.94
CA GLN A 47 -16.85 2.17 -12.67
C GLN A 47 -16.46 0.80 -12.07
N VAL A 48 -15.14 0.57 -11.95
CA VAL A 48 -14.60 -0.62 -11.28
C VAL A 48 -14.91 -0.56 -9.78
N ASP A 49 -15.20 -1.70 -9.17
CA ASP A 49 -15.48 -1.86 -7.74
C ASP A 49 -14.61 -2.94 -7.09
N GLY A 50 -14.60 -2.98 -5.76
CA GLY A 50 -13.98 -4.03 -4.98
C GLY A 50 -12.73 -3.60 -4.23
N ALA A 51 -12.10 -4.59 -3.57
CA ALA A 51 -10.87 -4.40 -2.81
C ALA A 51 -9.76 -5.31 -3.31
N GLU A 52 -8.54 -4.84 -3.24
CA GLU A 52 -7.33 -5.59 -3.55
C GLU A 52 -6.23 -5.30 -2.53
N THR A 53 -5.38 -6.28 -2.27
CA THR A 53 -4.28 -6.12 -1.32
C THR A 53 -2.97 -6.39 -2.03
N TYR A 54 -2.01 -5.48 -1.86
CA TYR A 54 -0.71 -5.55 -2.49
C TYR A 54 0.39 -5.89 -1.50
N VAL A 55 1.38 -6.64 -1.96
CA VAL A 55 2.69 -6.79 -1.34
C VAL A 55 3.77 -6.24 -2.26
N LEU A 56 4.92 -5.89 -1.70
CA LEU A 56 6.05 -5.44 -2.51
C LEU A 56 6.55 -6.60 -3.37
N GLY A 57 6.83 -6.32 -4.63
CA GLY A 57 7.38 -7.29 -5.57
C GLY A 57 7.40 -6.76 -6.99
N LEU A 58 7.82 -7.62 -7.91
CA LEU A 58 7.79 -7.28 -9.33
C LEU A 58 6.35 -7.09 -9.79
N HIS A 59 6.16 -6.16 -10.72
CA HIS A 59 4.84 -5.93 -11.31
C HIS A 59 4.41 -7.17 -12.11
N ALA A 60 3.30 -7.78 -11.70
CA ALA A 60 2.79 -8.97 -12.37
C ALA A 60 2.20 -8.67 -13.76
N ASN A 61 1.76 -7.44 -13.99
CA ASN A 61 1.18 -6.96 -15.25
C ASN A 61 1.16 -5.43 -15.29
N GLU A 62 0.79 -4.86 -16.44
CA GLU A 62 0.70 -3.42 -16.68
C GLU A 62 -0.24 -2.72 -15.69
N GLN A 63 -1.38 -3.32 -15.36
CA GLN A 63 -2.32 -2.72 -14.41
C GLN A 63 -1.68 -2.53 -13.02
N ASN A 64 -0.94 -3.52 -12.52
CA ASN A 64 -0.25 -3.42 -11.24
C ASN A 64 0.85 -2.34 -11.27
N PHE A 65 1.52 -2.19 -12.43
CA PHE A 65 2.50 -1.13 -12.63
C PHE A 65 1.86 0.25 -12.57
N GLU A 66 0.75 0.48 -13.28
CA GLU A 66 0.07 1.77 -13.31
C GLU A 66 -0.47 2.17 -11.93
N VAL A 67 -1.01 1.23 -11.14
CA VAL A 67 -1.44 1.50 -9.75
C VAL A 67 -0.23 1.93 -8.90
N ALA A 68 0.86 1.16 -8.92
CA ALA A 68 2.06 1.53 -8.16
C ALA A 68 2.66 2.85 -8.61
N LYS A 69 2.66 3.14 -9.90
CA LYS A 69 3.14 4.40 -10.48
C LYS A 69 2.31 5.60 -10.01
N ALA A 70 0.98 5.46 -9.98
CA ALA A 70 0.09 6.49 -9.48
C ALA A 70 0.37 6.80 -8.01
N GLU A 71 0.43 5.78 -7.15
CA GLU A 71 0.69 5.93 -5.73
C GLU A 71 2.11 6.46 -5.44
N ASN A 72 3.11 5.98 -6.18
CA ASN A 72 4.48 6.46 -6.05
C ASN A 72 4.66 7.91 -6.52
N SER A 73 3.77 8.44 -7.35
CA SER A 73 3.89 9.80 -7.91
C SER A 73 3.91 10.90 -6.84
N VAL A 74 3.44 10.61 -5.64
CA VAL A 74 3.48 11.54 -4.50
C VAL A 74 4.91 11.97 -4.13
N ILE A 75 5.95 11.18 -4.50
CA ILE A 75 7.35 11.59 -4.28
C ILE A 75 7.69 12.92 -4.96
N TYR A 76 7.01 13.29 -6.03
CA TYR A 76 7.25 14.57 -6.71
C TYR A 76 6.82 15.79 -5.88
N LEU A 77 6.06 15.60 -4.81
CA LEU A 77 5.67 16.62 -3.84
C LEU A 77 6.65 16.72 -2.68
N GLU A 78 7.58 15.77 -2.55
CA GLU A 78 8.55 15.72 -1.47
C GLU A 78 9.75 16.64 -1.75
N GLU A 79 10.28 17.28 -0.70
CA GLU A 79 11.53 18.03 -0.81
C GLU A 79 12.70 17.10 -1.16
N ASP A 80 13.59 17.56 -2.05
CA ASP A 80 14.78 16.82 -2.48
C ASP A 80 14.49 15.42 -3.07
N TYR A 81 13.29 15.19 -3.63
CA TYR A 81 12.90 13.89 -4.18
C TYR A 81 13.93 13.31 -5.16
N LYS A 82 14.57 14.15 -6.00
CA LYS A 82 15.58 13.72 -6.95
C LYS A 82 16.80 13.07 -6.28
N LYS A 83 17.16 13.55 -5.09
CA LYS A 83 18.26 13.00 -4.29
C LYS A 83 17.83 11.74 -3.54
N LYS A 84 16.67 11.78 -2.90
CA LYS A 84 16.12 10.66 -2.11
C LYS A 84 15.87 9.44 -2.98
N TYR A 85 15.35 9.64 -4.19
CA TYR A 85 14.94 8.57 -5.12
C TYR A 85 15.82 8.49 -6.39
N ALA A 86 17.08 8.91 -6.31
CA ALA A 86 18.00 8.97 -7.46
C ALA A 86 18.17 7.64 -8.20
N LYS A 87 17.98 6.52 -7.53
CA LYS A 87 18.10 5.15 -8.08
C LYS A 87 16.75 4.54 -8.48
N TYR A 88 15.67 5.29 -8.32
CA TYR A 88 14.32 4.80 -8.58
C TYR A 88 13.65 5.61 -9.69
N ASN A 89 13.21 4.94 -10.74
CA ASN A 89 12.45 5.54 -11.83
C ASN A 89 11.03 4.99 -11.84
N ILE A 90 10.05 5.77 -11.41
CA ILE A 90 8.63 5.34 -11.35
C ILE A 90 8.04 5.01 -12.73
N ASN A 91 8.71 5.41 -13.81
CA ASN A 91 8.27 5.11 -15.18
C ASN A 91 8.93 3.85 -15.76
N SER A 92 9.75 3.15 -14.97
CA SER A 92 10.43 1.92 -15.39
C SER A 92 10.07 0.77 -14.46
N PRO A 93 9.36 -0.26 -14.98
CA PRO A 93 9.06 -1.46 -14.20
C PRO A 93 10.31 -2.13 -13.62
N GLU A 94 11.45 -2.03 -14.31
CA GLU A 94 12.71 -2.65 -13.93
C GLU A 94 13.31 -2.02 -12.68
N SER A 95 12.97 -0.77 -12.37
CA SER A 95 13.52 -0.07 -11.19
C SER A 95 13.11 -0.73 -9.86
N VAL A 96 12.09 -1.58 -9.89
CA VAL A 96 11.62 -2.36 -8.73
C VAL A 96 12.54 -3.54 -8.40
N ILE A 97 13.32 -4.04 -9.36
CA ILE A 97 14.12 -5.27 -9.20
C ILE A 97 15.10 -5.14 -8.02
N GLY A 98 15.88 -4.05 -7.98
CA GLY A 98 16.84 -3.81 -6.89
C GLY A 98 16.21 -3.60 -5.52
N VAL A 99 14.96 -3.18 -5.51
CA VAL A 99 14.15 -2.88 -4.33
C VAL A 99 13.54 -4.15 -3.74
N SER A 100 13.07 -5.05 -4.60
CA SER A 100 12.40 -6.29 -4.18
C SER A 100 13.35 -7.24 -3.43
N ILE A 101 14.64 -7.24 -3.76
CA ILE A 101 15.64 -8.09 -3.10
C ILE A 101 15.74 -7.80 -1.59
N MET A 102 15.59 -6.55 -1.17
CA MET A 102 15.69 -6.18 0.25
C MET A 102 14.49 -6.63 1.08
N GLN A 103 13.37 -6.96 0.45
CA GLN A 103 12.12 -7.38 1.11
C GLN A 103 11.86 -8.89 1.01
N GLU A 104 12.77 -9.64 0.38
CA GLU A 104 12.58 -11.08 0.16
C GLU A 104 12.40 -11.84 1.47
N GLU A 105 13.08 -11.41 2.55
CA GLU A 105 12.98 -12.00 3.89
C GLU A 105 11.55 -11.97 4.46
N PHE A 106 10.76 -10.91 4.17
CA PHE A 106 9.41 -10.71 4.70
C PHE A 106 8.29 -11.00 3.70
N LEU A 107 8.64 -11.38 2.47
CA LEU A 107 7.66 -11.51 1.38
C LEU A 107 6.61 -12.58 1.68
N GLU A 108 7.03 -13.75 2.16
CA GLU A 108 6.10 -14.84 2.47
C GLU A 108 5.09 -14.44 3.55
N GLN A 109 5.55 -13.82 4.62
CA GLN A 109 4.70 -13.34 5.72
C GLN A 109 3.78 -12.20 5.26
N SER A 110 4.28 -11.31 4.40
CA SER A 110 3.47 -10.26 3.76
C SER A 110 2.34 -10.85 2.91
N ILE A 111 2.63 -11.89 2.12
CA ILE A 111 1.62 -12.59 1.32
C ILE A 111 0.57 -13.27 2.21
N GLN A 112 0.99 -13.91 3.30
CA GLN A 112 0.06 -14.52 4.27
C GLN A 112 -0.84 -13.47 4.91
N LEU A 113 -0.28 -12.36 5.39
CA LEU A 113 -1.03 -11.23 5.93
C LEU A 113 -2.01 -10.67 4.89
N ALA A 114 -1.55 -10.44 3.67
CA ALA A 114 -2.38 -9.92 2.58
C ALA A 114 -3.57 -10.84 2.27
N LYS A 115 -3.36 -12.16 2.27
CA LYS A 115 -4.44 -13.14 2.06
C LYS A 115 -5.47 -13.09 3.18
N ILE A 116 -5.04 -12.98 4.45
CA ILE A 116 -5.94 -12.88 5.59
C ILE A 116 -6.79 -11.61 5.47
N VAL A 117 -6.17 -10.47 5.20
CA VAL A 117 -6.85 -9.18 5.05
C VAL A 117 -7.82 -9.23 3.87
N GLN A 118 -7.38 -9.71 2.71
CA GLN A 118 -8.21 -9.83 1.51
C GLN A 118 -9.44 -10.69 1.76
N ASN A 119 -9.28 -11.83 2.45
CA ASN A 119 -10.39 -12.70 2.81
C ASN A 119 -11.39 -12.02 3.76
N GLN A 120 -10.93 -11.16 4.68
CA GLN A 120 -11.82 -10.39 5.55
C GLN A 120 -12.60 -9.33 4.77
N LEU A 121 -11.94 -8.59 3.89
CA LEU A 121 -12.58 -7.59 3.03
C LEU A 121 -13.67 -8.21 2.15
N THR A 122 -13.43 -9.39 1.61
CA THR A 122 -14.36 -10.03 0.69
C THR A 122 -15.40 -10.91 1.41
N GLY A 123 -14.98 -11.65 2.42
CA GLY A 123 -15.85 -12.57 3.17
C GLY A 123 -16.78 -11.86 4.14
N VAL A 124 -16.24 -11.00 5.01
CA VAL A 124 -16.98 -10.30 6.07
C VAL A 124 -17.59 -9.00 5.55
N MET A 125 -16.79 -8.16 4.91
CA MET A 125 -17.23 -6.85 4.42
C MET A 125 -17.93 -6.91 3.05
N LYS A 126 -18.01 -8.09 2.44
CA LYS A 126 -18.72 -8.34 1.16
C LYS A 126 -18.21 -7.48 0.00
N ARG A 127 -16.92 -7.12 0.02
CA ARG A 127 -16.30 -6.40 -1.10
C ARG A 127 -16.07 -7.36 -2.27
N THR A 128 -16.17 -6.87 -3.50
CA THR A 128 -15.77 -7.62 -4.70
C THR A 128 -14.29 -7.98 -4.58
N ASN A 129 -13.97 -9.27 -4.75
CA ASN A 129 -12.61 -9.79 -4.58
C ASN A 129 -11.75 -9.52 -5.82
N ARG A 130 -10.75 -8.68 -5.69
CA ARG A 130 -9.78 -8.42 -6.75
C ARG A 130 -8.42 -9.11 -6.51
N GLY A 131 -8.28 -9.78 -5.35
CA GLY A 131 -7.16 -10.66 -5.02
C GLY A 131 -5.97 -9.97 -4.36
N VAL A 132 -4.97 -10.81 -4.06
CA VAL A 132 -3.65 -10.38 -3.60
C VAL A 132 -2.73 -10.23 -4.81
N ARG A 133 -2.00 -9.13 -4.89
CA ARG A 133 -1.17 -8.73 -6.02
C ARG A 133 0.23 -8.31 -5.59
N GLN A 134 1.14 -8.20 -6.54
CA GLN A 134 2.50 -7.68 -6.33
C GLN A 134 2.73 -6.44 -7.19
N ALA A 135 3.33 -5.42 -6.58
CA ALA A 135 3.79 -4.24 -7.31
C ALA A 135 4.85 -3.45 -6.50
N GLY A 136 5.55 -2.55 -7.19
CA GLY A 136 6.69 -1.81 -6.65
C GLY A 136 6.30 -0.55 -5.89
N PHE A 137 5.60 -0.68 -4.78
CA PHE A 137 5.24 0.46 -3.93
C PHE A 137 6.42 0.95 -3.10
N ILE A 138 6.82 2.20 -3.28
CA ILE A 138 7.92 2.82 -2.53
C ILE A 138 7.63 2.81 -1.02
N VAL A 139 6.39 3.02 -0.61
CA VAL A 139 6.00 3.03 0.80
C VAL A 139 6.26 1.71 1.53
N LEU A 140 6.30 0.60 0.79
CA LEU A 140 6.60 -0.74 1.33
C LEU A 140 8.09 -1.08 1.26
N HIS A 141 8.88 -0.34 0.49
CA HIS A 141 10.25 -0.70 0.14
C HIS A 141 11.21 -0.75 1.33
N GLN A 142 11.05 0.10 2.32
CA GLN A 142 12.03 0.26 3.39
C GLN A 142 11.54 -0.23 4.75
N THR A 143 10.49 -0.99 4.76
CA THR A 143 9.97 -1.59 5.98
C THR A 143 10.74 -2.88 6.28
N TYR A 144 11.15 -3.07 7.54
CA TYR A 144 11.86 -4.27 7.99
C TYR A 144 10.92 -5.21 8.76
N MET A 145 9.71 -5.39 8.23
CA MET A 145 8.67 -6.26 8.76
C MET A 145 7.70 -6.65 7.64
N PRO A 146 6.82 -7.64 7.85
CA PRO A 146 5.72 -7.92 6.92
C PRO A 146 4.90 -6.68 6.60
N SER A 147 4.70 -6.40 5.31
CA SER A 147 4.16 -5.12 4.84
C SER A 147 3.16 -5.31 3.73
N ILE A 148 2.02 -4.62 3.82
CA ILE A 148 0.97 -4.65 2.82
C ILE A 148 0.43 -3.25 2.51
N LEU A 149 -0.10 -3.08 1.30
CA LEU A 149 -0.91 -1.94 0.91
C LEU A 149 -2.31 -2.44 0.52
N ILE A 150 -3.33 -1.83 1.11
CA ILE A 150 -4.73 -2.20 0.91
C ILE A 150 -5.41 -1.12 0.08
N GLU A 151 -5.93 -1.48 -1.07
CA GLU A 151 -6.87 -0.69 -1.84
C GLU A 151 -8.28 -1.09 -1.41
N THR A 152 -8.88 -0.29 -0.55
CA THR A 152 -10.15 -0.64 0.11
C THR A 152 -11.35 -0.54 -0.82
N ALA A 153 -11.27 0.32 -1.83
CA ALA A 153 -12.33 0.61 -2.77
C ALA A 153 -11.81 1.54 -3.88
N PHE A 154 -12.65 1.85 -4.87
CA PHE A 154 -12.35 2.80 -5.95
C PHE A 154 -13.10 4.13 -5.74
N LEU A 155 -12.39 5.22 -5.48
CA LEU A 155 -12.98 6.56 -5.32
C LEU A 155 -13.68 7.08 -6.57
N THR A 156 -13.28 6.58 -7.73
CA THR A 156 -13.89 6.91 -9.02
C THR A 156 -15.22 6.20 -9.27
N ASN A 157 -15.50 5.12 -8.53
CA ASN A 157 -16.80 4.45 -8.55
C ASN A 157 -17.79 5.20 -7.65
N ASN A 158 -18.94 5.58 -8.21
CA ASN A 158 -19.92 6.41 -7.52
C ASN A 158 -20.53 5.75 -6.28
N GLU A 159 -20.81 4.45 -6.31
CA GLU A 159 -21.41 3.73 -5.19
C GLU A 159 -20.38 3.47 -4.09
N GLU A 160 -19.17 3.11 -4.46
CA GLU A 160 -18.08 2.94 -3.50
C GLU A 160 -17.70 4.24 -2.81
N ARG A 161 -17.62 5.34 -3.57
CA ARG A 161 -17.38 6.66 -2.99
C ARG A 161 -18.45 7.05 -1.98
N LYS A 162 -19.73 6.84 -2.29
CA LYS A 162 -20.83 7.08 -1.34
C LYS A 162 -20.66 6.25 -0.08
N PHE A 163 -20.31 4.97 -0.23
CA PHE A 163 -20.04 4.08 0.91
C PHE A 163 -18.88 4.59 1.77
N LEU A 164 -17.74 4.92 1.16
CA LEU A 164 -16.54 5.39 1.86
C LEU A 164 -16.76 6.73 2.60
N THR A 165 -17.60 7.60 2.05
CA THR A 165 -17.89 8.93 2.64
C THR A 165 -19.14 8.94 3.52
N SER A 166 -19.85 7.80 3.65
CA SER A 166 -20.99 7.71 4.56
C SER A 166 -20.52 7.71 6.02
N ALA A 167 -21.04 8.65 6.80
CA ALA A 167 -20.91 8.58 8.25
C ALA A 167 -21.68 7.35 8.77
N LYS A 168 -20.98 6.47 9.49
CA LYS A 168 -21.62 5.41 10.28
C LYS A 168 -21.65 5.80 11.73
#